data_079930590ee3d8687bad44df5a7a24cd
#
_entry.id   079930590ee3d8687bad44df5a7a24cd
#
_cell.length_a   1.000
_cell.length_b   1.000
_cell.length_c   1.000
_cell.angle_alpha   90.00
_cell.angle_beta   90.00
_cell.angle_gamma   90.00
#
_symmetry.space_group_name_H-M   'P 1'
#
loop_
_entity.id
_entity.type
_entity.pdbx_description
1 polymer ?
#
loop_
_entity_poly.entity_id
_entity_poly.type
_entity_poly.pdbx_seq_one_letter_code
_entity_poly.pdbx_strand_id
1 'polypeptide(L)'
;MEVFFLSVKIIADSTCYLPQEYIDKYKVAIVSLNVLLNGNSYRETDLSNNWFYNEMAKSATIPTSSQPSIEDLYNAVETEIKAGNDVVGIFLSSDMSGTFSTSNLVKNMILENYPDANIKMIDSRSNCMQAGFAVLEAAKAAYENKSLDEVVSIAKNVIENSKFIFVPDTLEYLKKGGRIGGAAALFGSLLQIRPILTVEDGKTTVFTKVRTKKKAIDKIVNTILEQNSKSPIKGLIVHHINCESEGQELANRLKSSLGLDNVKIQSIGPIIGLHVGPGSIGVAYHY
;
A
#
# COMPACT_ATOMS: atom_id res chain seq x y z
N MET A 1 -33.57 -26.01 2.17
CA MET A 1 -32.75 -25.23 3.15
C MET A 1 -31.61 -24.63 2.33
N GLU A 2 -31.77 -23.40 1.87
CA GLU A 2 -30.70 -22.70 1.17
C GLU A 2 -29.57 -22.51 2.21
N VAL A 3 -28.42 -23.10 1.93
CA VAL A 3 -27.21 -22.83 2.68
C VAL A 3 -26.75 -21.44 2.26
N PHE A 4 -27.10 -20.41 3.03
CA PHE A 4 -26.48 -19.11 2.87
C PHE A 4 -24.99 -19.26 3.22
N PHE A 5 -24.16 -19.37 2.21
CA PHE A 5 -22.73 -19.20 2.41
C PHE A 5 -22.48 -17.76 2.81
N LEU A 6 -22.06 -17.55 4.06
CA LEU A 6 -21.55 -16.26 4.52
C LEU A 6 -20.41 -15.85 3.56
N SER A 7 -20.59 -14.76 2.83
CA SER A 7 -19.54 -14.28 1.95
C SER A 7 -18.55 -13.44 2.73
N VAL A 8 -17.25 -13.67 2.50
CA VAL A 8 -16.19 -12.83 3.10
C VAL A 8 -16.07 -11.54 2.29
N LYS A 9 -16.04 -10.40 2.98
CA LYS A 9 -15.82 -9.07 2.39
C LYS A 9 -14.49 -8.49 2.82
N ILE A 10 -13.80 -7.88 1.85
CA ILE A 10 -12.48 -7.30 2.09
C ILE A 10 -12.62 -5.79 2.22
N ILE A 11 -12.06 -5.27 3.31
CA ILE A 11 -11.94 -3.84 3.57
C ILE A 11 -10.44 -3.50 3.63
N ALA A 12 -10.03 -2.44 2.94
CA ALA A 12 -8.66 -1.96 2.97
C ALA A 12 -8.62 -0.43 3.09
N ASP A 13 -7.50 0.12 3.48
CA ASP A 13 -7.32 1.57 3.42
C ASP A 13 -6.78 2.02 2.05
N SER A 14 -6.91 3.32 1.77
CA SER A 14 -6.56 3.91 0.48
C SER A 14 -5.08 3.77 0.10
N THR A 15 -4.18 3.55 1.08
CA THR A 15 -2.74 3.44 0.82
C THR A 15 -2.32 2.12 0.18
N CYS A 16 -3.23 1.16 0.04
CA CYS A 16 -2.94 -0.09 -0.69
C CYS A 16 -2.78 0.15 -2.21
N TYR A 17 -3.30 1.27 -2.73
CA TYR A 17 -3.26 1.66 -4.14
C TYR A 17 -3.63 0.53 -5.10
N LEU A 18 -4.62 -0.26 -4.70
CA LEU A 18 -5.15 -1.33 -5.56
C LEU A 18 -5.75 -0.71 -6.83
N PRO A 19 -5.39 -1.20 -8.04
CA PRO A 19 -5.99 -0.71 -9.28
C PRO A 19 -7.52 -0.81 -9.27
N GLN A 20 -8.19 0.23 -9.77
CA GLN A 20 -9.65 0.38 -9.72
C GLN A 20 -10.38 -0.83 -10.32
N GLU A 21 -9.85 -1.42 -11.38
CA GLU A 21 -10.41 -2.63 -12.01
C GLU A 21 -10.55 -3.81 -11.04
N TYR A 22 -9.64 -3.95 -10.06
CA TYR A 22 -9.71 -5.00 -9.04
C TYR A 22 -10.67 -4.63 -7.91
N ILE A 23 -10.70 -3.34 -7.52
CA ILE A 23 -11.68 -2.83 -6.55
C ILE A 23 -13.10 -3.12 -7.05
N ASP A 24 -13.38 -2.78 -8.31
CA ASP A 24 -14.70 -2.96 -8.92
C ASP A 24 -15.06 -4.43 -9.11
N LYS A 25 -14.10 -5.23 -9.58
CA LYS A 25 -14.31 -6.65 -9.87
C LYS A 25 -14.59 -7.45 -8.60
N TYR A 26 -13.80 -7.25 -7.55
CA TYR A 26 -13.86 -8.02 -6.31
C TYR A 26 -14.63 -7.33 -5.20
N LYS A 27 -15.21 -6.14 -5.46
CA LYS A 27 -15.99 -5.35 -4.51
C LYS A 27 -15.25 -5.08 -3.19
N VAL A 28 -13.97 -4.71 -3.29
CA VAL A 28 -13.17 -4.32 -2.13
C VAL A 28 -13.66 -2.96 -1.62
N ALA A 29 -13.97 -2.87 -0.34
CA ALA A 29 -14.31 -1.60 0.29
C ALA A 29 -13.04 -0.83 0.67
N ILE A 30 -12.90 0.39 0.17
CA ILE A 30 -11.73 1.25 0.47
C ILE A 30 -12.13 2.33 1.47
N VAL A 31 -11.45 2.38 2.60
CA VAL A 31 -11.60 3.44 3.60
C VAL A 31 -10.47 4.47 3.39
N SER A 32 -10.86 5.71 3.16
CA SER A 32 -9.91 6.77 2.81
C SER A 32 -9.17 7.32 4.03
N LEU A 33 -7.84 7.44 3.95
CA LEU A 33 -7.08 8.34 4.80
C LEU A 33 -7.33 9.79 4.33
N ASN A 34 -6.93 10.75 5.18
CA ASN A 34 -7.12 12.16 4.88
C ASN A 34 -5.78 12.92 4.78
N VAL A 35 -5.75 13.89 3.89
CA VAL A 35 -4.65 14.85 3.70
C VAL A 35 -5.06 16.18 4.28
N LEU A 36 -4.19 16.78 5.11
CA LEU A 36 -4.32 18.16 5.54
C LEU A 36 -3.39 19.04 4.71
N LEU A 37 -3.96 19.87 3.84
CA LEU A 37 -3.25 20.76 2.93
C LEU A 37 -3.81 22.18 3.06
N ASN A 38 -2.95 23.16 3.37
CA ASN A 38 -3.32 24.57 3.50
C ASN A 38 -4.53 24.81 4.43
N GLY A 39 -4.60 24.07 5.54
CA GLY A 39 -5.66 24.18 6.54
C GLY A 39 -6.96 23.45 6.21
N ASN A 40 -7.06 22.82 5.04
CA ASN A 40 -8.23 22.04 4.65
C ASN A 40 -7.92 20.53 4.71
N SER A 41 -8.93 19.74 5.12
CA SER A 41 -8.84 18.27 5.13
C SER A 41 -9.55 17.71 3.91
N TYR A 42 -8.89 16.80 3.22
CA TYR A 42 -9.39 16.13 2.01
C TYR A 42 -9.28 14.62 2.17
N ARG A 43 -10.27 13.88 1.73
CA ARG A 43 -10.15 12.43 1.58
C ARG A 43 -9.20 12.13 0.43
N GLU A 44 -8.24 11.21 0.63
CA GLU A 44 -7.28 10.84 -0.41
C GLU A 44 -7.98 10.36 -1.69
N THR A 45 -9.04 9.57 -1.54
CA THR A 45 -9.81 8.99 -2.64
C THR A 45 -10.51 10.01 -3.52
N ASP A 46 -10.74 11.23 -3.02
CA ASP A 46 -11.44 12.29 -3.73
C ASP A 46 -10.47 13.22 -4.47
N LEU A 47 -9.15 13.03 -4.28
CA LEU A 47 -8.13 13.87 -4.88
C LEU A 47 -7.56 13.26 -6.17
N SER A 48 -7.38 14.09 -7.19
CA SER A 48 -6.51 13.70 -8.30
C SER A 48 -5.03 13.89 -7.90
N ASN A 49 -4.18 12.91 -8.22
CA ASN A 49 -2.74 12.99 -7.94
C ASN A 49 -2.10 14.23 -8.55
N ASN A 50 -2.44 14.58 -9.80
CA ASN A 50 -1.91 15.75 -10.48
C ASN A 50 -2.26 17.04 -9.75
N TRP A 51 -3.51 17.21 -9.34
CA TRP A 51 -3.92 18.37 -8.55
C TRP A 51 -3.14 18.44 -7.24
N PHE A 52 -3.11 17.34 -6.49
CA PHE A 52 -2.45 17.28 -5.20
C PHE A 52 -0.96 17.64 -5.29
N TYR A 53 -0.19 17.02 -6.19
CA TYR A 53 1.23 17.30 -6.29
C TYR A 53 1.53 18.72 -6.79
N ASN A 54 0.67 19.31 -7.64
CA ASN A 54 0.78 20.71 -8.03
C ASN A 54 0.53 21.67 -6.85
N GLU A 55 -0.47 21.39 -6.01
CA GLU A 55 -0.74 22.20 -4.83
C GLU A 55 0.34 22.01 -3.74
N MET A 56 0.81 20.79 -3.55
CA MET A 56 1.92 20.50 -2.63
C MET A 56 3.20 21.25 -3.03
N ALA A 57 3.50 21.35 -4.33
CA ALA A 57 4.66 22.09 -4.82
C ALA A 57 4.58 23.61 -4.58
N LYS A 58 3.37 24.18 -4.50
CA LYS A 58 3.12 25.60 -4.20
C LYS A 58 3.05 25.88 -2.69
N SER A 59 2.84 24.84 -1.88
CA SER A 59 2.66 24.98 -0.44
C SER A 59 3.96 25.35 0.25
N ALA A 60 3.90 26.28 1.20
CA ALA A 60 5.03 26.67 2.03
C ALA A 60 5.48 25.56 2.99
N THR A 61 4.60 24.61 3.29
CA THR A 61 4.84 23.49 4.21
C THR A 61 4.43 22.18 3.56
N ILE A 62 5.12 21.11 3.93
CA ILE A 62 4.70 19.76 3.49
C ILE A 62 3.35 19.44 4.13
N PRO A 63 2.35 19.00 3.34
CA PRO A 63 1.06 18.55 3.87
C PRO A 63 1.24 17.43 4.89
N THR A 64 0.26 17.23 5.74
CA THR A 64 0.23 16.13 6.71
C THR A 64 -0.91 15.16 6.41
N SER A 65 -0.85 13.97 6.99
CA SER A 65 -1.87 12.95 6.84
C SER A 65 -2.52 12.60 8.17
N SER A 66 -3.77 12.15 8.10
CA SER A 66 -4.45 11.50 9.22
C SER A 66 -5.08 10.18 8.79
N GLN A 67 -5.24 9.30 9.77
CA GLN A 67 -5.96 8.03 9.58
C GLN A 67 -7.42 8.27 9.20
N PRO A 68 -8.16 7.25 8.68
CA PRO A 68 -9.60 7.35 8.46
C PRO A 68 -10.34 7.75 9.73
N SER A 69 -11.50 8.39 9.58
CA SER A 69 -12.35 8.63 10.74
C SER A 69 -12.87 7.31 11.30
N ILE A 70 -13.14 7.29 12.62
CA ILE A 70 -13.78 6.12 13.27
C ILE A 70 -15.13 5.85 12.61
N GLU A 71 -15.87 6.90 12.26
CA GLU A 71 -17.18 6.80 11.62
C GLU A 71 -17.09 6.13 10.24
N ASP A 72 -16.17 6.57 9.36
CA ASP A 72 -16.01 5.98 8.03
C ASP A 72 -15.67 4.48 8.13
N LEU A 73 -14.76 4.14 9.04
CA LEU A 73 -14.35 2.75 9.23
C LEU A 73 -15.45 1.90 9.85
N TYR A 74 -16.18 2.45 10.83
CA TYR A 74 -17.34 1.80 11.45
C TYR A 74 -18.41 1.51 10.41
N ASN A 75 -18.80 2.51 9.64
CA ASN A 75 -19.83 2.39 8.60
C ASN A 75 -19.44 1.35 7.53
N ALA A 76 -18.17 1.31 7.12
CA ALA A 76 -17.70 0.32 6.15
C ALA A 76 -17.83 -1.10 6.68
N VAL A 77 -17.46 -1.35 7.94
CA VAL A 77 -17.57 -2.68 8.57
C VAL A 77 -19.03 -3.03 8.85
N GLU A 78 -19.79 -2.11 9.46
CA GLU A 78 -21.18 -2.35 9.85
C GLU A 78 -22.08 -2.68 8.64
N THR A 79 -21.85 -2.02 7.51
CA THR A 79 -22.59 -2.26 6.27
C THR A 79 -22.49 -3.73 5.85
N GLU A 80 -21.30 -4.31 5.92
CA GLU A 80 -21.08 -5.71 5.53
C GLU A 80 -21.65 -6.68 6.59
N ILE A 81 -21.51 -6.36 7.88
CA ILE A 81 -22.08 -7.18 8.95
C ILE A 81 -23.62 -7.20 8.89
N LYS A 82 -24.27 -6.05 8.66
CA LYS A 82 -25.74 -5.97 8.46
C LYS A 82 -26.22 -6.75 7.24
N ALA A 83 -25.38 -6.87 6.20
CA ALA A 83 -25.64 -7.69 5.03
C ALA A 83 -25.44 -9.19 5.30
N GLY A 84 -25.00 -9.60 6.49
CA GLY A 84 -24.74 -11.01 6.87
C GLY A 84 -23.39 -11.53 6.36
N ASN A 85 -22.42 -10.67 6.07
CA ASN A 85 -21.11 -11.07 5.60
C ASN A 85 -20.09 -11.15 6.74
N ASP A 86 -19.10 -12.04 6.59
CA ASP A 86 -17.86 -12.00 7.37
C ASP A 86 -16.93 -10.89 6.82
N VAL A 87 -16.11 -10.29 7.66
CA VAL A 87 -15.23 -9.18 7.28
C VAL A 87 -13.75 -9.49 7.54
N VAL A 88 -12.91 -9.25 6.52
CA VAL A 88 -11.45 -9.18 6.65
C VAL A 88 -10.98 -7.77 6.31
N GLY A 89 -10.48 -7.04 7.32
CA GLY A 89 -9.83 -5.74 7.13
C GLY A 89 -8.32 -5.92 7.00
N ILE A 90 -7.70 -5.34 5.96
CA ILE A 90 -6.25 -5.37 5.74
C ILE A 90 -5.77 -3.92 5.62
N PHE A 91 -4.94 -3.49 6.55
CA PHE A 91 -4.55 -2.09 6.69
C PHE A 91 -3.03 -1.89 6.64
N LEU A 92 -2.61 -0.65 6.29
CA LEU A 92 -1.19 -0.31 6.29
C LEU A 92 -0.55 -0.51 7.67
N SER A 93 0.78 -0.61 7.66
CA SER A 93 1.59 -0.89 8.84
C SER A 93 1.23 -0.04 10.05
N SER A 94 1.03 -0.69 11.20
CA SER A 94 0.80 -0.07 12.51
C SER A 94 1.99 0.77 13.00
N ASP A 95 3.21 0.54 12.48
CA ASP A 95 4.38 1.38 12.75
C ASP A 95 4.40 2.69 11.92
N MET A 96 3.53 2.78 10.89
CA MET A 96 3.45 3.96 10.02
C MET A 96 2.22 4.82 10.29
N SER A 97 1.12 4.20 10.77
CA SER A 97 -0.17 4.87 10.99
C SER A 97 -0.98 4.22 12.11
N GLY A 98 -1.83 5.01 12.76
CA GLY A 98 -2.82 4.51 13.72
C GLY A 98 -3.99 3.75 13.10
N THR A 99 -4.09 3.64 11.77
CA THR A 99 -5.23 3.04 11.07
C THR A 99 -5.55 1.62 11.55
N PHE A 100 -4.55 0.76 11.69
CA PHE A 100 -4.75 -0.60 12.20
C PHE A 100 -5.25 -0.61 13.65
N SER A 101 -4.72 0.25 14.52
CA SER A 101 -5.19 0.36 15.91
C SER A 101 -6.65 0.82 15.96
N THR A 102 -7.01 1.80 15.14
CA THR A 102 -8.40 2.27 15.00
C THR A 102 -9.33 1.19 14.45
N SER A 103 -8.86 0.36 13.52
CA SER A 103 -9.66 -0.76 13.00
C SER A 103 -10.00 -1.79 14.09
N ASN A 104 -9.08 -2.06 15.01
CA ASN A 104 -9.37 -2.93 16.14
C ASN A 104 -10.33 -2.29 17.15
N LEU A 105 -10.25 -0.98 17.39
CA LEU A 105 -11.24 -0.26 18.18
C LEU A 105 -12.63 -0.39 17.56
N VAL A 106 -12.76 -0.13 16.26
CA VAL A 106 -14.02 -0.25 15.50
C VAL A 106 -14.54 -1.68 15.55
N LYS A 107 -13.68 -2.68 15.38
CA LYS A 107 -14.08 -4.10 15.54
C LYS A 107 -14.75 -4.34 16.90
N ASN A 108 -14.16 -3.85 18.00
CA ASN A 108 -14.72 -4.04 19.33
C ASN A 108 -16.07 -3.33 19.47
N MET A 109 -16.21 -2.10 18.95
CA MET A 109 -17.49 -1.37 18.93
C MET A 109 -18.59 -2.13 18.14
N ILE A 110 -18.23 -2.73 17.01
CA ILE A 110 -19.15 -3.57 16.24
C ILE A 110 -19.59 -4.80 17.02
N LEU A 111 -18.66 -5.50 17.68
CA LEU A 111 -18.96 -6.70 18.48
C LEU A 111 -19.84 -6.44 19.71
N GLU A 112 -19.86 -5.21 20.23
CA GLU A 112 -20.83 -4.82 21.28
C GLU A 112 -22.28 -4.86 20.77
N ASN A 113 -22.51 -4.51 19.48
CA ASN A 113 -23.84 -4.49 18.87
C ASN A 113 -24.16 -5.77 18.08
N TYR A 114 -23.14 -6.47 17.59
CA TYR A 114 -23.23 -7.67 16.76
C TYR A 114 -22.26 -8.75 17.29
N PRO A 115 -22.56 -9.40 18.44
CA PRO A 115 -21.63 -10.28 19.15
C PRO A 115 -21.22 -11.52 18.33
N ASP A 116 -22.06 -11.96 17.40
CA ASP A 116 -21.81 -13.14 16.55
C ASP A 116 -21.09 -12.79 15.23
N ALA A 117 -20.71 -11.52 15.04
CA ALA A 117 -20.04 -11.09 13.82
C ALA A 117 -18.61 -11.63 13.72
N ASN A 118 -18.26 -12.19 12.56
CA ASN A 118 -16.92 -12.68 12.28
C ASN A 118 -16.08 -11.58 11.62
N ILE A 119 -15.19 -10.99 12.38
CA ILE A 119 -14.34 -9.87 11.92
C ILE A 119 -12.87 -10.17 12.21
N LYS A 120 -12.04 -10.14 11.19
CA LYS A 120 -10.57 -10.25 11.28
C LYS A 120 -9.90 -8.97 10.77
N MET A 121 -9.07 -8.35 11.59
CA MET A 121 -8.25 -7.19 11.20
C MET A 121 -6.80 -7.63 11.10
N ILE A 122 -6.15 -7.29 9.99
CA ILE A 122 -4.77 -7.69 9.64
C ILE A 122 -3.92 -6.43 9.48
N ASP A 123 -2.82 -6.37 10.21
CA ASP A 123 -1.74 -5.42 9.96
C ASP A 123 -0.89 -5.96 8.81
N SER A 124 -0.85 -5.26 7.68
CA SER A 124 -0.04 -5.68 6.54
C SER A 124 1.47 -5.51 6.78
N ARG A 125 1.85 -4.82 7.85
CA ARG A 125 3.25 -4.43 8.12
C ARG A 125 3.91 -3.72 6.94
N SER A 126 3.10 -3.13 6.03
CA SER A 126 3.56 -2.53 4.77
C SER A 126 2.63 -1.41 4.31
N ASN A 127 2.80 -0.97 3.07
CA ASN A 127 1.96 0.00 2.37
C ASN A 127 2.04 -0.24 0.85
N CYS A 128 1.42 0.63 0.07
CA CYS A 128 1.38 0.54 -1.39
C CYS A 128 0.96 -0.88 -1.85
N MET A 129 1.33 -1.26 -3.05
CA MET A 129 0.94 -2.58 -3.57
C MET A 129 1.64 -3.75 -2.87
N GLN A 130 2.62 -3.54 -1.99
CA GLN A 130 3.06 -4.63 -1.11
C GLN A 130 1.91 -5.06 -0.18
N ALA A 131 1.20 -4.11 0.45
CA ALA A 131 -0.05 -4.40 1.15
C ALA A 131 -1.18 -4.73 0.18
N GLY A 132 -1.25 -4.02 -0.95
CA GLY A 132 -2.28 -4.20 -1.97
C GLY A 132 -2.31 -5.61 -2.59
N PHE A 133 -1.19 -6.31 -2.69
CA PHE A 133 -1.20 -7.71 -3.12
C PHE A 133 -1.88 -8.63 -2.11
N ALA A 134 -1.71 -8.41 -0.81
CA ALA A 134 -2.43 -9.16 0.20
C ALA A 134 -3.94 -8.89 0.12
N VAL A 135 -4.34 -7.63 -0.10
CA VAL A 135 -5.73 -7.24 -0.35
C VAL A 135 -6.27 -7.94 -1.60
N LEU A 136 -5.52 -7.93 -2.70
CA LEU A 136 -5.93 -8.53 -3.98
C LEU A 136 -6.14 -10.04 -3.88
N GLU A 137 -5.16 -10.76 -3.31
CA GLU A 137 -5.24 -12.22 -3.24
C GLU A 137 -6.31 -12.67 -2.22
N ALA A 138 -6.49 -11.93 -1.11
CA ALA A 138 -7.61 -12.13 -0.20
C ALA A 138 -8.97 -11.89 -0.89
N ALA A 139 -9.08 -10.82 -1.70
CA ALA A 139 -10.31 -10.51 -2.42
C ALA A 139 -10.64 -11.55 -3.51
N LYS A 140 -9.64 -12.09 -4.20
CA LYS A 140 -9.82 -13.21 -5.12
C LYS A 140 -10.34 -14.46 -4.40
N ALA A 141 -9.70 -14.81 -3.28
CA ALA A 141 -10.10 -15.97 -2.47
C ALA A 141 -11.53 -15.83 -1.94
N ALA A 142 -11.91 -14.64 -1.47
CA ALA A 142 -13.27 -14.34 -1.04
C ALA A 142 -14.27 -14.44 -2.20
N TYR A 143 -13.90 -13.95 -3.38
CA TYR A 143 -14.72 -14.07 -4.60
C TYR A 143 -14.90 -15.52 -5.07
N GLU A 144 -13.93 -16.38 -4.78
CA GLU A 144 -13.99 -17.84 -5.01
C GLU A 144 -14.76 -18.59 -3.89
N ASN A 145 -15.42 -17.87 -2.98
CA ASN A 145 -16.16 -18.40 -1.83
C ASN A 145 -15.32 -19.24 -0.86
N LYS A 146 -14.05 -18.90 -0.68
CA LYS A 146 -13.22 -19.51 0.37
C LYS A 146 -13.69 -19.05 1.75
N SER A 147 -13.46 -19.88 2.75
CA SER A 147 -13.78 -19.59 4.15
C SER A 147 -12.97 -18.39 4.68
N LEU A 148 -13.48 -17.78 5.75
CA LEU A 148 -12.80 -16.66 6.44
C LEU A 148 -11.34 -17.00 6.80
N ASP A 149 -11.12 -18.21 7.36
CA ASP A 149 -9.78 -18.62 7.78
C ASP A 149 -8.83 -18.86 6.60
N GLU A 150 -9.33 -19.39 5.47
CA GLU A 150 -8.54 -19.52 4.24
C GLU A 150 -8.17 -18.15 3.67
N VAL A 151 -9.11 -17.19 3.62
CA VAL A 151 -8.86 -15.83 3.16
C VAL A 151 -7.80 -15.13 4.02
N VAL A 152 -7.91 -15.26 5.35
CA VAL A 152 -6.91 -14.73 6.29
C VAL A 152 -5.54 -15.38 6.10
N SER A 153 -5.50 -16.69 5.91
CA SER A 153 -4.25 -17.43 5.66
C SER A 153 -3.56 -16.98 4.37
N ILE A 154 -4.34 -16.81 3.30
CA ILE A 154 -3.83 -16.32 2.00
C ILE A 154 -3.27 -14.89 2.16
N ALA A 155 -4.02 -13.98 2.81
CA ALA A 155 -3.54 -12.62 3.05
C ALA A 155 -2.20 -12.60 3.80
N LYS A 156 -2.08 -13.36 4.88
CA LYS A 156 -0.85 -13.46 5.67
C LYS A 156 0.32 -14.04 4.88
N ASN A 157 0.08 -15.11 4.11
CA ASN A 157 1.11 -15.69 3.26
C ASN A 157 1.63 -14.67 2.23
N VAL A 158 0.75 -13.85 1.63
CA VAL A 158 1.18 -12.81 0.69
C VAL A 158 1.96 -11.70 1.40
N ILE A 159 1.57 -11.30 2.61
CA ILE A 159 2.33 -10.32 3.41
C ILE A 159 3.76 -10.81 3.63
N GLU A 160 3.95 -12.07 4.01
CA GLU A 160 5.26 -12.67 4.27
C GLU A 160 6.12 -12.83 2.99
N ASN A 161 5.47 -13.02 1.82
CA ASN A 161 6.11 -13.29 0.54
C ASN A 161 5.95 -12.12 -0.45
N SER A 162 5.93 -10.89 0.05
CA SER A 162 5.88 -9.68 -0.77
C SER A 162 6.98 -8.70 -0.41
N LYS A 163 7.35 -7.83 -1.35
CA LYS A 163 8.33 -6.76 -1.14
C LYS A 163 7.95 -5.50 -1.91
N PHE A 164 8.33 -4.37 -1.33
CA PHE A 164 8.34 -3.07 -1.99
C PHE A 164 9.74 -2.48 -1.91
N ILE A 165 10.38 -2.26 -3.06
CA ILE A 165 11.72 -1.67 -3.17
C ILE A 165 11.59 -0.38 -3.95
N PHE A 166 12.11 0.74 -3.40
CA PHE A 166 11.94 2.06 -4.01
C PHE A 166 13.15 2.97 -3.82
N VAL A 167 13.27 3.95 -4.70
CA VAL A 167 14.31 4.99 -4.68
C VAL A 167 13.62 6.33 -4.48
N PRO A 168 13.74 6.97 -3.32
CA PRO A 168 13.26 8.33 -3.14
C PRO A 168 14.22 9.30 -3.85
N ASP A 169 13.69 10.42 -4.33
CA ASP A 169 14.54 11.50 -4.87
C ASP A 169 15.27 12.22 -3.74
N THR A 170 14.62 12.40 -2.59
CA THR A 170 15.17 12.96 -1.35
C THR A 170 14.64 12.22 -0.13
N LEU A 171 15.38 12.29 1.00
CA LEU A 171 14.91 11.77 2.30
C LEU A 171 14.18 12.82 3.14
N GLU A 172 14.05 14.05 2.66
CA GLU A 172 13.45 15.16 3.44
C GLU A 172 12.01 14.89 3.82
N TYR A 173 11.19 14.40 2.87
CA TYR A 173 9.79 14.09 3.11
C TYR A 173 9.63 12.99 4.17
N LEU A 174 10.39 11.90 4.04
CA LEU A 174 10.41 10.81 5.03
C LEU A 174 10.83 11.29 6.42
N LYS A 175 11.83 12.19 6.49
CA LYS A 175 12.29 12.76 7.77
C LYS A 175 11.25 13.69 8.38
N LYS A 176 10.75 14.67 7.61
CA LYS A 176 9.75 15.63 8.09
C LYS A 176 8.44 14.94 8.46
N GLY A 177 8.05 13.91 7.71
CA GLY A 177 6.88 13.09 8.02
C GLY A 177 7.08 12.07 9.15
N GLY A 178 8.30 11.91 9.68
CA GLY A 178 8.60 10.97 10.76
C GLY A 178 8.57 9.48 10.34
N ARG A 179 8.50 9.17 9.04
CA ARG A 179 8.44 7.80 8.50
C ARG A 179 9.75 7.34 7.87
N ILE A 180 10.86 8.03 8.18
CA ILE A 180 12.20 7.73 7.67
C ILE A 180 12.76 6.39 8.20
N GLY A 181 12.32 5.92 9.36
CA GLY A 181 12.73 4.65 9.94
C GLY A 181 14.24 4.43 9.96
N GLY A 182 14.70 3.25 9.56
CA GLY A 182 16.13 2.88 9.50
C GLY A 182 16.96 3.68 8.49
N ALA A 183 16.33 4.47 7.60
CA ALA A 183 17.03 5.35 6.67
C ALA A 183 17.52 6.68 7.32
N ALA A 184 17.16 6.94 8.59
CA ALA A 184 17.54 8.18 9.30
C ALA A 184 19.06 8.41 9.33
N ALA A 185 19.84 7.36 9.48
CA ALA A 185 21.31 7.45 9.50
C ALA A 185 21.92 7.93 8.16
N LEU A 186 21.14 7.94 7.07
CA LEU A 186 21.58 8.38 5.75
C LEU A 186 21.24 9.84 5.47
N PHE A 187 20.49 10.48 6.35
CA PHE A 187 20.13 11.88 6.17
C PHE A 187 21.38 12.76 6.22
N GLY A 188 21.54 13.63 5.22
CA GLY A 188 22.74 14.46 5.06
C GLY A 188 23.84 13.87 4.18
N SER A 189 23.83 12.55 3.89
CA SER A 189 24.84 11.91 3.05
C SER A 189 24.42 11.73 1.57
N LEU A 190 23.23 12.21 1.17
CA LEU A 190 22.66 12.06 -0.17
C LEU A 190 23.45 12.73 -1.31
N LEU A 191 24.37 13.65 -0.99
CA LEU A 191 25.20 14.30 -2.02
C LEU A 191 26.13 13.29 -2.77
N GLN A 192 26.40 12.14 -2.17
CA GLN A 192 27.33 11.12 -2.73
C GLN A 192 26.71 9.75 -2.93
N ILE A 193 25.50 9.52 -2.42
CA ILE A 193 24.84 8.21 -2.47
C ILE A 193 23.36 8.35 -2.78
N ARG A 194 22.79 7.33 -3.45
CA ARG A 194 21.35 7.14 -3.65
C ARG A 194 20.92 5.91 -2.87
N PRO A 195 20.14 6.05 -1.77
CA PRO A 195 19.62 4.91 -1.05
C PRO A 195 18.52 4.24 -1.86
N ILE A 196 18.52 2.92 -1.83
CA ILE A 196 17.39 2.10 -2.21
C ILE A 196 16.75 1.66 -0.91
N LEU A 197 15.46 1.93 -0.75
CA LEU A 197 14.70 1.64 0.45
C LEU A 197 13.74 0.48 0.22
N THR A 198 13.30 -0.11 1.31
CA THR A 198 12.25 -1.12 1.36
C THR A 198 11.37 -0.89 2.60
N VAL A 199 10.28 -1.64 2.71
CA VAL A 199 9.52 -1.76 3.95
C VAL A 199 9.80 -3.14 4.52
N GLU A 200 10.32 -3.18 5.74
CA GLU A 200 10.66 -4.40 6.47
C GLU A 200 10.26 -4.22 7.93
N ASP A 201 9.67 -5.23 8.53
CA ASP A 201 9.13 -5.20 9.90
C ASP A 201 8.22 -3.99 10.16
N GLY A 202 7.44 -3.59 9.16
CA GLY A 202 6.51 -2.48 9.25
C GLY A 202 7.11 -1.09 9.10
N LYS A 203 8.41 -0.95 8.83
CA LYS A 203 9.13 0.34 8.80
C LYS A 203 9.92 0.53 7.51
N THR A 204 10.09 1.80 7.14
CA THR A 204 11.03 2.15 6.07
C THR A 204 12.44 1.75 6.48
N THR A 205 13.12 0.96 5.66
CA THR A 205 14.44 0.40 5.95
C THR A 205 15.36 0.57 4.73
N VAL A 206 16.67 0.64 4.98
CA VAL A 206 17.66 0.71 3.90
C VAL A 206 17.86 -0.69 3.31
N PHE A 207 17.46 -0.88 2.06
CA PHE A 207 17.76 -2.09 1.32
C PHE A 207 19.24 -2.15 0.89
N THR A 208 19.71 -1.07 0.24
CA THR A 208 21.13 -0.91 -0.13
C THR A 208 21.42 0.54 -0.56
N LYS A 209 22.67 0.82 -0.93
CA LYS A 209 23.14 2.14 -1.34
C LYS A 209 23.92 2.03 -2.65
N VAL A 210 23.70 2.99 -3.54
CA VAL A 210 24.43 3.13 -4.79
C VAL A 210 24.82 4.59 -5.02
N ARG A 211 25.55 4.91 -6.09
CA ARG A 211 26.01 6.29 -6.32
C ARG A 211 25.08 7.10 -7.22
N THR A 212 24.29 6.46 -8.09
CA THR A 212 23.46 7.16 -9.09
C THR A 212 22.07 6.54 -9.18
N LYS A 213 21.08 7.33 -9.63
CA LYS A 213 19.71 6.84 -9.87
C LYS A 213 19.69 5.69 -10.88
N LYS A 214 20.50 5.78 -11.95
CA LYS A 214 20.65 4.70 -12.94
C LYS A 214 21.09 3.39 -12.28
N LYS A 215 22.15 3.41 -11.44
CA LYS A 215 22.59 2.23 -10.70
C LYS A 215 21.54 1.71 -9.71
N ALA A 216 20.70 2.60 -9.17
CA ALA A 216 19.60 2.19 -8.29
C ALA A 216 18.54 1.39 -9.08
N ILE A 217 18.14 1.89 -10.24
CA ILE A 217 17.22 1.19 -11.14
C ILE A 217 17.81 -0.16 -11.60
N ASP A 218 19.09 -0.18 -11.99
CA ASP A 218 19.77 -1.43 -12.37
C ASP A 218 19.74 -2.45 -11.20
N LYS A 219 19.99 -2.00 -9.96
CA LYS A 219 19.97 -2.87 -8.78
C LYS A 219 18.55 -3.40 -8.51
N ILE A 220 17.50 -2.56 -8.64
CA ILE A 220 16.10 -3.00 -8.50
C ILE A 220 15.78 -4.10 -9.51
N VAL A 221 16.06 -3.89 -10.80
CA VAL A 221 15.81 -4.86 -11.86
C VAL A 221 16.53 -6.18 -11.56
N ASN A 222 17.83 -6.13 -11.24
CA ASN A 222 18.62 -7.33 -10.93
C ASN A 222 18.06 -8.07 -9.70
N THR A 223 17.66 -7.34 -8.65
CA THR A 223 17.07 -7.95 -7.46
C THR A 223 15.78 -8.71 -7.79
N ILE A 224 14.93 -8.14 -8.67
CA ILE A 224 13.69 -8.78 -9.11
C ILE A 224 13.98 -10.03 -9.94
N LEU A 225 14.98 -9.99 -10.85
CA LEU A 225 15.40 -11.14 -11.64
C LEU A 225 15.96 -12.26 -10.75
N GLU A 226 16.81 -11.92 -9.77
CA GLU A 226 17.33 -12.86 -8.78
C GLU A 226 16.19 -13.51 -7.96
N GLN A 227 15.19 -12.72 -7.57
CA GLN A 227 14.01 -13.25 -6.86
C GLN A 227 13.22 -14.19 -7.75
N ASN A 228 12.93 -13.79 -8.98
CA ASN A 228 12.17 -14.61 -9.93
C ASN A 228 12.85 -15.95 -10.25
N SER A 229 14.19 -15.98 -10.24
CA SER A 229 14.94 -17.22 -10.44
C SER A 229 14.87 -18.19 -9.25
N LYS A 230 14.65 -17.68 -8.03
CA LYS A 230 14.53 -18.47 -6.80
C LYS A 230 13.09 -18.92 -6.54
N SER A 231 12.16 -18.03 -6.73
CA SER A 231 10.74 -18.25 -6.58
C SER A 231 10.00 -17.36 -7.58
N PRO A 232 9.20 -17.95 -8.50
CA PRO A 232 8.50 -17.20 -9.53
C PRO A 232 7.64 -16.08 -8.96
N ILE A 233 7.76 -14.89 -9.53
CA ILE A 233 6.95 -13.73 -9.18
C ILE A 233 5.53 -13.94 -9.72
N LYS A 234 4.53 -13.86 -8.83
CA LYS A 234 3.11 -14.02 -9.14
C LYS A 234 2.42 -12.70 -9.45
N GLY A 235 2.94 -11.61 -8.89
CA GLY A 235 2.44 -10.26 -9.15
C GLY A 235 3.54 -9.23 -9.04
N LEU A 236 3.52 -8.24 -9.94
CA LEU A 236 4.50 -7.17 -10.00
C LEU A 236 3.85 -5.90 -10.52
N ILE A 237 4.16 -4.77 -9.87
CA ILE A 237 3.70 -3.45 -10.28
C ILE A 237 4.78 -2.40 -10.06
N VAL A 238 4.92 -1.48 -11.01
CA VAL A 238 5.80 -0.33 -10.86
C VAL A 238 5.02 0.82 -10.25
N HIS A 239 5.58 1.41 -9.21
CA HIS A 239 5.08 2.62 -8.58
C HIS A 239 5.91 3.84 -8.94
N HIS A 240 5.24 4.99 -9.08
CA HIS A 240 5.90 6.28 -9.21
C HIS A 240 5.16 7.37 -8.43
N ILE A 241 5.88 8.43 -8.06
CA ILE A 241 5.30 9.62 -7.44
C ILE A 241 5.61 10.81 -8.34
N ASN A 242 4.61 11.23 -9.13
CA ASN A 242 4.71 12.36 -10.08
C ASN A 242 5.93 12.29 -11.03
N CYS A 243 6.31 11.09 -11.48
CA CYS A 243 7.38 10.84 -12.46
C CYS A 243 7.02 9.65 -13.38
N GLU A 244 5.89 9.76 -14.09
CA GLU A 244 5.29 8.68 -14.87
C GLU A 244 6.23 8.16 -15.98
N SER A 245 6.94 9.05 -16.67
CA SER A 245 7.89 8.65 -17.75
C SER A 245 8.98 7.70 -17.25
N GLU A 246 9.54 7.99 -16.07
CA GLU A 246 10.53 7.11 -15.44
C GLU A 246 9.90 5.77 -14.99
N GLY A 247 8.65 5.82 -14.52
CA GLY A 247 7.86 4.63 -14.21
C GLY A 247 7.69 3.75 -15.44
N GLN A 248 7.35 4.33 -16.58
CA GLN A 248 7.21 3.62 -17.85
C GLN A 248 8.53 2.99 -18.33
N GLU A 249 9.64 3.71 -18.21
CA GLU A 249 10.96 3.15 -18.54
C GLU A 249 11.30 1.92 -17.68
N LEU A 250 11.06 2.00 -16.38
CA LEU A 250 11.29 0.88 -15.47
C LEU A 250 10.36 -0.31 -15.79
N ALA A 251 9.08 -0.05 -16.07
CA ALA A 251 8.12 -1.07 -16.46
C ALA A 251 8.53 -1.79 -17.76
N ASN A 252 8.97 -1.03 -18.77
CA ASN A 252 9.45 -1.58 -20.04
C ASN A 252 10.70 -2.46 -19.85
N ARG A 253 11.62 -2.04 -18.98
CA ARG A 253 12.81 -2.83 -18.66
C ARG A 253 12.44 -4.14 -17.98
N LEU A 254 11.57 -4.10 -16.96
CA LEU A 254 11.11 -5.31 -16.25
C LEU A 254 10.33 -6.24 -17.18
N LYS A 255 9.45 -5.69 -18.03
CA LYS A 255 8.74 -6.43 -19.07
C LYS A 255 9.72 -7.24 -19.93
N SER A 256 10.72 -6.56 -20.49
CA SER A 256 11.72 -7.19 -21.40
C SER A 256 12.60 -8.21 -20.65
N SER A 257 13.02 -7.88 -19.42
CA SER A 257 13.94 -8.72 -18.64
C SER A 257 13.28 -9.99 -18.08
N LEU A 258 11.98 -9.93 -17.77
CA LEU A 258 11.20 -11.05 -17.24
C LEU A 258 10.43 -11.82 -18.32
N GLY A 259 10.41 -11.34 -19.58
CA GLY A 259 9.62 -11.93 -20.66
C GLY A 259 8.12 -11.83 -20.44
N LEU A 260 7.64 -10.76 -19.79
CA LEU A 260 6.23 -10.53 -19.51
C LEU A 260 5.54 -9.81 -20.66
N ASP A 261 4.25 -10.06 -20.86
CA ASP A 261 3.45 -9.34 -21.87
C ASP A 261 3.18 -7.89 -21.47
N ASN A 262 3.03 -7.64 -20.16
CA ASN A 262 2.79 -6.30 -19.60
C ASN A 262 3.31 -6.20 -18.16
N VAL A 263 3.71 -4.99 -17.77
CA VAL A 263 3.99 -4.60 -16.37
C VAL A 263 3.15 -3.36 -16.06
N LYS A 264 2.24 -3.50 -15.12
CA LYS A 264 1.36 -2.38 -14.71
C LYS A 264 2.16 -1.30 -14.01
N ILE A 265 1.70 -0.06 -14.23
CA ILE A 265 2.21 1.14 -13.57
C ILE A 265 1.08 1.71 -12.73
N GLN A 266 1.39 2.09 -11.50
CA GLN A 266 0.44 2.71 -10.58
C GLN A 266 1.06 3.96 -9.95
N SER A 267 0.44 5.10 -10.15
CA SER A 267 0.81 6.32 -9.44
C SER A 267 0.48 6.16 -7.96
N ILE A 268 1.41 6.51 -7.10
CA ILE A 268 1.18 6.60 -5.65
C ILE A 268 0.39 7.86 -5.36
N GLY A 269 -0.63 7.73 -4.52
CA GLY A 269 -1.51 8.82 -4.11
C GLY A 269 -0.92 9.74 -3.04
N PRO A 270 -1.72 10.73 -2.63
CA PRO A 270 -1.32 11.79 -1.71
C PRO A 270 -0.72 11.33 -0.38
N ILE A 271 -1.30 10.32 0.26
CA ILE A 271 -0.90 9.91 1.63
C ILE A 271 0.54 9.41 1.68
N ILE A 272 0.91 8.46 0.84
CA ILE A 272 2.30 7.99 0.79
C ILE A 272 3.18 9.03 0.08
N GLY A 273 2.62 9.72 -0.93
CA GLY A 273 3.33 10.74 -1.70
C GLY A 273 3.85 11.91 -0.87
N LEU A 274 3.09 12.42 0.10
CA LEU A 274 3.54 13.50 0.98
C LEU A 274 4.65 13.06 1.97
N HIS A 275 4.75 11.75 2.25
CA HIS A 275 5.80 11.21 3.12
C HIS A 275 7.06 10.79 2.36
N VAL A 276 6.95 10.36 1.09
CA VAL A 276 8.10 9.88 0.31
C VAL A 276 8.63 10.94 -0.65
N GLY A 277 7.76 11.78 -1.18
CA GLY A 277 8.06 12.90 -2.06
C GLY A 277 8.03 12.56 -3.55
N PRO A 278 7.78 13.60 -4.38
CA PRO A 278 7.80 13.48 -5.84
C PRO A 278 9.16 13.00 -6.37
N GLY A 279 9.16 12.41 -7.58
CA GLY A 279 10.35 11.87 -8.23
C GLY A 279 10.78 10.49 -7.72
N SER A 280 10.03 9.93 -6.76
CA SER A 280 10.27 8.59 -6.21
C SER A 280 9.71 7.52 -7.13
N ILE A 281 10.45 6.42 -7.28
CA ILE A 281 10.09 5.29 -8.14
C ILE A 281 10.38 3.98 -7.44
N GLY A 282 9.55 2.96 -7.63
CA GLY A 282 9.74 1.68 -6.99
C GLY A 282 8.98 0.54 -7.64
N VAL A 283 9.17 -0.65 -7.12
CA VAL A 283 8.47 -1.86 -7.57
C VAL A 283 7.97 -2.63 -6.36
N ALA A 284 6.69 -2.93 -6.36
CA ALA A 284 6.10 -3.90 -5.44
C ALA A 284 5.90 -5.22 -6.18
N TYR A 285 6.18 -6.34 -5.50
CA TYR A 285 5.99 -7.68 -6.05
C TYR A 285 5.71 -8.69 -4.95
N HIS A 286 5.08 -9.82 -5.31
CA HIS A 286 4.92 -10.99 -4.45
C HIS A 286 5.26 -12.28 -5.20
N TYR A 287 5.64 -13.37 -4.47
CA TYR A 287 6.16 -14.61 -5.02
C TYR A 287 5.70 -15.86 -4.25
#